data_256147234daaa978c09ddf362ba6db1a
#
_entry.id   256147234daaa978c09ddf362ba6db1a
#
_cell.length_a   1.000
_cell.length_b   1.000
_cell.length_c   1.000
_cell.angle_alpha   90.00
_cell.angle_beta   90.00
_cell.angle_gamma   90.00
#
_symmetry.space_group_name_H-M   'P 1'
#
loop_
_entity.id
_entity.type
_entity.pdbx_description
1 polymer ?
#
loop_
_entity_poly.entity_id
_entity_poly.type
_entity_poly.pdbx_seq_one_letter_code
_entity_poly.pdbx_strand_id
1 'polypeptide(L)'
;MKILKTLFLLLCLPIMLNAKKYYVATNGNDANAGSIDSPFATLARAQSETAPGDIVYIRGGRYTIKESQIMGEKENIYACVFLMDKSGTDNEHRICYFGYPGERPVFDLSHVKPAGKRISVFYVSGSYLHFKNIEVVGTQVTIVGHTQSECFSNRGGNNNIYENLSMHDGMGIGFYLVKGAGNLILNCDAYNNYDTVSDGGKGGNVDGFGGHPDNNGSGNVFRGCRAWWNSDDGFDLIHSGQAVVIEQCWAFYNG
;
A
#
# COMPACT_ATOMS: atom_id res chain seq x y z
N MET A 1 -53.95 39.06 18.27
CA MET A 1 -53.62 37.69 17.87
C MET A 1 -52.08 37.58 17.83
N LYS A 2 -51.44 37.02 18.87
CA LYS A 2 -49.98 36.89 18.97
C LYS A 2 -49.58 35.55 18.37
N ILE A 3 -48.83 35.56 17.28
CA ILE A 3 -48.27 34.38 16.63
C ILE A 3 -47.01 33.98 17.42
N LEU A 4 -47.06 32.86 18.15
CA LEU A 4 -45.92 32.26 18.83
C LEU A 4 -45.08 31.51 17.79
N LYS A 5 -43.90 32.06 17.43
CA LYS A 5 -42.94 31.38 16.58
C LYS A 5 -42.14 30.37 17.42
N THR A 6 -42.49 29.11 17.33
CA THR A 6 -41.72 28.02 17.97
C THR A 6 -40.43 27.81 17.16
N LEU A 7 -39.28 28.16 17.75
CA LEU A 7 -37.94 27.91 17.20
C LEU A 7 -37.57 26.44 17.48
N PHE A 8 -37.56 25.60 16.47
CA PHE A 8 -37.08 24.22 16.57
C PHE A 8 -35.53 24.27 16.53
N LEU A 9 -34.90 24.15 17.68
CA LEU A 9 -33.45 24.00 17.80
C LEU A 9 -33.09 22.54 17.48
N LEU A 10 -32.60 22.30 16.26
CA LEU A 10 -32.09 20.98 15.86
C LEU A 10 -30.76 20.75 16.60
N LEU A 11 -30.80 19.98 17.68
CA LEU A 11 -29.60 19.58 18.40
C LEU A 11 -28.86 18.54 17.55
N CYS A 12 -27.87 18.95 16.77
CA CYS A 12 -26.92 18.05 16.13
C CYS A 12 -26.01 17.47 17.22
N LEU A 13 -26.38 16.33 17.79
CA LEU A 13 -25.46 15.55 18.62
C LEU A 13 -24.34 15.01 17.70
N PRO A 14 -23.07 15.25 18.02
CA PRO A 14 -21.98 14.61 17.29
C PRO A 14 -22.11 13.10 17.51
N ILE A 15 -22.34 12.37 16.44
CA ILE A 15 -22.24 10.91 16.46
C ILE A 15 -20.75 10.63 16.63
N MET A 16 -20.34 10.26 17.84
CA MET A 16 -19.01 9.71 18.09
C MET A 16 -18.95 8.36 17.35
N LEU A 17 -18.47 8.35 16.12
CA LEU A 17 -18.11 7.09 15.46
C LEU A 17 -16.91 6.53 16.21
N ASN A 18 -17.13 5.51 17.01
CA ASN A 18 -16.05 4.73 17.58
C ASN A 18 -15.31 4.00 16.46
N ALA A 19 -13.99 4.13 16.42
CA ALA A 19 -13.11 3.41 15.51
C ALA A 19 -13.39 1.90 15.60
N LYS A 20 -13.75 1.29 14.49
CA LYS A 20 -13.97 -0.16 14.40
C LYS A 20 -12.67 -0.89 14.15
N LYS A 21 -12.62 -2.12 14.61
CA LYS A 21 -11.51 -3.04 14.33
C LYS A 21 -12.03 -4.22 13.54
N TYR A 22 -11.44 -4.43 12.38
CA TYR A 22 -11.70 -5.57 11.52
C TYR A 22 -10.50 -6.51 11.52
N TYR A 23 -10.72 -7.77 11.27
CA TYR A 23 -9.68 -8.80 11.25
C TYR A 23 -9.75 -9.59 9.95
N VAL A 24 -8.58 -9.82 9.36
CA VAL A 24 -8.39 -10.66 8.18
C VAL A 24 -7.50 -11.84 8.58
N ALA A 25 -7.85 -13.06 8.20
CA ALA A 25 -7.06 -14.25 8.50
C ALA A 25 -7.08 -15.24 7.33
N THR A 26 -6.02 -16.04 7.19
CA THR A 26 -5.90 -17.06 6.13
C THR A 26 -6.99 -18.15 6.21
N ASN A 27 -7.55 -18.36 7.38
CA ASN A 27 -8.68 -19.25 7.65
C ASN A 27 -10.02 -18.52 7.82
N GLY A 28 -10.08 -17.24 7.44
CA GLY A 28 -11.28 -16.41 7.52
C GLY A 28 -12.32 -16.75 6.43
N ASN A 29 -13.43 -16.03 6.47
CA ASN A 29 -14.50 -16.12 5.46
C ASN A 29 -15.10 -14.73 5.25
N ASP A 30 -15.25 -14.28 4.00
CA ASP A 30 -15.78 -12.96 3.67
C ASP A 30 -17.27 -12.78 3.99
N ALA A 31 -17.97 -13.86 4.30
CA ALA A 31 -19.33 -13.82 4.85
C ALA A 31 -19.37 -13.54 6.36
N ASN A 32 -18.24 -13.57 7.04
CA ASN A 32 -18.12 -13.30 8.48
C ASN A 32 -18.34 -11.82 8.81
N ALA A 33 -18.40 -11.51 10.11
CA ALA A 33 -18.55 -10.14 10.62
C ALA A 33 -17.24 -9.34 10.66
N GLY A 34 -16.09 -9.98 10.42
CA GLY A 34 -14.77 -9.35 10.50
C GLY A 34 -14.26 -9.13 11.93
N SER A 35 -14.85 -9.78 12.94
CA SER A 35 -14.35 -9.76 14.32
C SER A 35 -13.11 -10.65 14.49
N ILE A 36 -12.43 -10.57 15.64
CA ILE A 36 -11.26 -11.41 15.92
C ILE A 36 -11.61 -12.92 15.91
N ASP A 37 -12.79 -13.29 16.38
CA ASP A 37 -13.26 -14.69 16.41
C ASP A 37 -13.92 -15.14 15.10
N SER A 38 -14.24 -14.19 14.22
CA SER A 38 -14.94 -14.42 12.96
C SER A 38 -14.37 -13.50 11.87
N PRO A 39 -13.06 -13.68 11.48
CA PRO A 39 -12.35 -12.78 10.59
C PRO A 39 -12.81 -12.92 9.14
N PHE A 40 -12.58 -11.89 8.33
CA PHE A 40 -12.68 -11.94 6.88
C PHE A 40 -11.55 -12.80 6.29
N ALA A 41 -11.79 -13.33 5.09
CA ALA A 41 -10.76 -14.05 4.33
C ALA A 41 -9.84 -13.10 3.55
N THR A 42 -10.36 -11.97 3.08
CA THR A 42 -9.64 -11.08 2.16
C THR A 42 -9.51 -9.66 2.67
N LEU A 43 -8.38 -9.02 2.32
CA LEU A 43 -8.17 -7.60 2.59
C LEU A 43 -9.17 -6.72 1.83
N ALA A 44 -9.58 -7.14 0.62
CA ALA A 44 -10.58 -6.45 -0.18
C ALA A 44 -11.93 -6.35 0.57
N ARG A 45 -12.36 -7.44 1.20
CA ARG A 45 -13.59 -7.45 2.01
C ARG A 45 -13.47 -6.54 3.22
N ALA A 46 -12.34 -6.58 3.93
CA ALA A 46 -12.11 -5.71 5.08
C ALA A 46 -12.11 -4.22 4.65
N GLN A 47 -11.41 -3.88 3.56
CA GLN A 47 -11.38 -2.52 3.03
C GLN A 47 -12.78 -2.01 2.68
N SER A 48 -13.65 -2.85 2.11
CA SER A 48 -15.01 -2.43 1.76
C SER A 48 -15.82 -1.92 2.97
N GLU A 49 -15.51 -2.40 4.18
CA GLU A 49 -16.18 -2.01 5.44
C GLU A 49 -15.57 -0.78 6.11
N THR A 50 -14.30 -0.42 5.79
CA THR A 50 -13.60 0.64 6.51
C THR A 50 -14.19 2.03 6.29
N ALA A 51 -14.13 2.83 7.34
CA ALA A 51 -14.38 4.27 7.40
C ALA A 51 -13.20 4.98 8.09
N PRO A 52 -13.09 6.31 8.03
CA PRO A 52 -12.06 7.06 8.73
C PRO A 52 -11.99 6.72 10.22
N GLY A 53 -10.78 6.45 10.70
CA GLY A 53 -10.49 6.02 12.07
C GLY A 53 -10.42 4.51 12.27
N ASP A 54 -10.91 3.70 11.34
CA ASP A 54 -10.96 2.24 11.48
C ASP A 54 -9.59 1.58 11.31
N ILE A 55 -9.45 0.41 11.94
CA ILE A 55 -8.23 -0.41 11.89
C ILE A 55 -8.57 -1.79 11.33
N VAL A 56 -7.85 -2.21 10.31
CA VAL A 56 -7.84 -3.59 9.80
C VAL A 56 -6.59 -4.28 10.33
N TYR A 57 -6.76 -5.28 11.19
CA TYR A 57 -5.71 -6.17 11.63
C TYR A 57 -5.61 -7.39 10.71
N ILE A 58 -4.43 -7.61 10.15
CA ILE A 58 -4.13 -8.74 9.27
C ILE A 58 -3.39 -9.77 10.11
N ARG A 59 -3.99 -10.95 10.30
CA ARG A 59 -3.40 -12.03 11.09
C ARG A 59 -2.21 -12.65 10.35
N GLY A 60 -1.27 -13.18 11.09
CA GLY A 60 -0.10 -13.84 10.55
C GLY A 60 -0.44 -15.03 9.66
N GLY A 61 0.48 -15.34 8.75
CA GLY A 61 0.37 -16.43 7.79
C GLY A 61 0.61 -15.97 6.35
N ARG A 62 0.66 -16.95 5.44
CA ARG A 62 0.89 -16.71 4.01
C ARG A 62 -0.43 -16.62 3.26
N TYR A 63 -0.71 -15.46 2.73
CA TYR A 63 -1.85 -15.17 1.86
C TYR A 63 -1.42 -15.37 0.41
N THR A 64 -1.63 -16.57 -0.13
CA THR A 64 -1.35 -16.86 -1.54
C THR A 64 -2.40 -16.23 -2.43
N ILE A 65 -2.01 -15.15 -3.09
CA ILE A 65 -2.93 -14.35 -3.91
C ILE A 65 -3.12 -14.98 -5.29
N LYS A 66 -4.35 -14.89 -5.81
CA LYS A 66 -4.73 -15.38 -7.14
C LYS A 66 -5.11 -14.20 -8.03
N GLU A 67 -4.99 -14.35 -9.35
CA GLU A 67 -5.41 -13.32 -10.32
C GLU A 67 -6.88 -12.91 -10.17
N SER A 68 -7.76 -13.84 -9.77
CA SER A 68 -9.17 -13.55 -9.50
C SER A 68 -9.40 -12.58 -8.32
N GLN A 69 -8.37 -12.28 -7.54
CA GLN A 69 -8.41 -11.32 -6.43
C GLN A 69 -7.92 -9.92 -6.83
N ILE A 70 -7.55 -9.71 -8.11
CA ILE A 70 -7.25 -8.38 -8.64
C ILE A 70 -8.51 -7.54 -8.53
N MET A 71 -8.44 -6.44 -7.77
CA MET A 71 -9.59 -5.58 -7.49
C MET A 71 -9.97 -4.67 -8.67
N GLY A 72 -9.03 -4.41 -9.60
CA GLY A 72 -9.31 -3.58 -10.76
C GLY A 72 -8.08 -3.21 -11.57
N GLU A 73 -8.30 -2.38 -12.59
CA GLU A 73 -7.24 -1.86 -13.45
C GLU A 73 -7.16 -0.34 -13.35
N LYS A 74 -5.96 0.19 -13.45
CA LYS A 74 -5.69 1.64 -13.50
C LYS A 74 -4.74 1.96 -14.66
N GLU A 75 -4.90 3.18 -15.21
CA GLU A 75 -4.04 3.72 -16.27
C GLU A 75 -3.91 2.79 -17.49
N ASN A 76 -4.93 1.94 -17.74
CA ASN A 76 -5.00 0.94 -18.80
C ASN A 76 -3.88 -0.12 -18.81
N ILE A 77 -2.98 -0.08 -17.84
CA ILE A 77 -1.83 -0.98 -17.78
C ILE A 77 -1.65 -1.67 -16.42
N TYR A 78 -2.09 -1.06 -15.31
CA TYR A 78 -1.89 -1.64 -13.99
C TYR A 78 -3.02 -2.59 -13.59
N ALA A 79 -2.67 -3.83 -13.31
CA ALA A 79 -3.49 -4.76 -12.54
C ALA A 79 -3.27 -4.47 -11.06
N CYS A 80 -4.27 -3.85 -10.42
CA CYS A 80 -4.21 -3.47 -9.01
C CYS A 80 -4.75 -4.62 -8.16
N VAL A 81 -3.86 -5.30 -7.43
CA VAL A 81 -4.25 -6.41 -6.56
C VAL A 81 -5.10 -5.88 -5.40
N PHE A 82 -4.59 -4.85 -4.71
CA PHE A 82 -5.33 -4.12 -3.70
C PHE A 82 -5.43 -2.65 -4.12
N LEU A 83 -6.66 -2.19 -4.42
CA LEU A 83 -6.93 -0.81 -4.77
C LEU A 83 -7.32 -0.03 -3.52
N MET A 84 -6.35 0.71 -2.96
CA MET A 84 -6.48 1.43 -1.69
C MET A 84 -6.89 2.89 -1.95
N ASP A 85 -8.16 3.10 -2.29
CA ASP A 85 -8.73 4.38 -2.73
C ASP A 85 -9.58 5.11 -1.67
N LYS A 86 -9.93 4.44 -0.56
CA LYS A 86 -10.57 5.10 0.57
C LYS A 86 -9.55 5.94 1.34
N SER A 87 -10.03 7.00 1.99
CA SER A 87 -9.19 7.93 2.74
C SER A 87 -9.64 8.02 4.20
N GLY A 88 -8.68 8.23 5.09
CA GLY A 88 -8.96 8.86 6.37
C GLY A 88 -9.30 10.34 6.20
N THR A 89 -9.57 11.05 7.28
CA THR A 89 -9.89 12.49 7.23
C THR A 89 -8.71 13.37 7.68
N ASP A 90 -7.90 12.88 8.59
CA ASP A 90 -6.77 13.58 9.20
C ASP A 90 -5.81 12.61 9.89
N ASN A 91 -4.84 13.13 10.62
CA ASN A 91 -3.84 12.32 11.32
C ASN A 91 -4.39 11.45 12.45
N GLU A 92 -5.51 11.84 13.06
CA GLU A 92 -6.15 11.12 14.19
C GLU A 92 -7.18 10.09 13.68
N HIS A 93 -7.73 10.33 12.49
CA HIS A 93 -8.75 9.48 11.87
C HIS A 93 -8.21 8.81 10.58
N ARG A 94 -7.02 8.24 10.65
CA ARG A 94 -6.46 7.42 9.56
C ARG A 94 -7.25 6.12 9.40
N ILE A 95 -7.28 5.57 8.18
CA ILE A 95 -7.62 4.16 8.00
C ILE A 95 -6.31 3.37 8.10
N CYS A 96 -6.28 2.42 9.00
CA CYS A 96 -5.06 1.68 9.33
C CYS A 96 -5.15 0.22 8.86
N TYR A 97 -4.07 -0.28 8.24
CA TYR A 97 -3.90 -1.67 7.81
C TYR A 97 -2.65 -2.23 8.47
N PHE A 98 -2.81 -2.97 9.54
CA PHE A 98 -1.71 -3.40 10.40
C PHE A 98 -1.59 -4.92 10.46
N GLY A 99 -0.38 -5.45 10.32
CA GLY A 99 -0.10 -6.80 10.81
C GLY A 99 -0.48 -6.89 12.29
N TYR A 100 -1.17 -7.96 12.68
CA TYR A 100 -1.57 -8.16 14.07
C TYR A 100 -0.33 -8.20 14.98
N PRO A 101 -0.36 -7.56 16.17
CA PRO A 101 0.81 -7.48 17.03
C PRO A 101 1.46 -8.84 17.31
N GLY A 102 2.78 -8.93 17.03
CA GLY A 102 3.55 -10.16 17.18
C GLY A 102 3.37 -11.18 16.04
N GLU A 103 2.56 -10.88 15.03
CA GLU A 103 2.32 -11.75 13.88
C GLU A 103 2.88 -11.12 12.59
N ARG A 104 3.15 -11.96 11.58
CA ARG A 104 3.71 -11.54 10.28
C ARG A 104 2.80 -12.00 9.14
N PRO A 105 1.97 -11.14 8.57
CA PRO A 105 1.24 -11.43 7.34
C PRO A 105 2.15 -11.31 6.13
N VAL A 106 2.15 -12.33 5.27
CA VAL A 106 2.93 -12.40 4.04
C VAL A 106 1.98 -12.51 2.85
N PHE A 107 1.94 -11.51 2.00
CA PHE A 107 1.22 -11.56 0.72
C PHE A 107 2.12 -12.13 -0.37
N ASP A 108 1.79 -13.31 -0.86
CA ASP A 108 2.53 -14.03 -1.88
C ASP A 108 1.89 -13.84 -3.26
N LEU A 109 2.60 -13.14 -4.15
CA LEU A 109 2.19 -12.78 -5.49
C LEU A 109 2.73 -13.70 -6.59
N SER A 110 3.44 -14.78 -6.24
CA SER A 110 4.11 -15.67 -7.20
C SER A 110 3.19 -16.27 -8.27
N HIS A 111 1.90 -16.34 -7.97
CA HIS A 111 0.87 -16.87 -8.87
C HIS A 111 0.03 -15.79 -9.58
N VAL A 112 0.34 -14.49 -9.39
CA VAL A 112 -0.37 -13.38 -10.03
C VAL A 112 0.43 -12.95 -11.26
N LYS A 113 -0.03 -13.36 -12.46
CA LYS A 113 0.67 -13.16 -13.74
C LYS A 113 -0.27 -12.67 -14.84
N PRO A 114 -0.99 -11.56 -14.66
CA PRO A 114 -1.93 -11.05 -15.67
C PRO A 114 -1.17 -10.66 -16.94
N ALA A 115 -1.54 -11.29 -18.06
CA ALA A 115 -0.85 -11.09 -19.33
C ALA A 115 -0.89 -9.63 -19.79
N GLY A 116 0.28 -9.08 -20.14
CA GLY A 116 0.40 -7.73 -20.69
C GLY A 116 0.07 -6.60 -19.69
N LYS A 117 0.07 -6.87 -18.40
CA LYS A 117 -0.18 -5.87 -17.36
C LYS A 117 1.03 -5.70 -16.43
N ARG A 118 1.22 -4.48 -15.94
CA ARG A 118 2.04 -4.19 -14.76
C ARG A 118 1.26 -4.57 -13.51
N ILE A 119 1.90 -5.17 -12.55
CA ILE A 119 1.28 -5.48 -11.27
C ILE A 119 1.59 -4.36 -10.30
N SER A 120 0.56 -3.74 -9.72
CA SER A 120 0.68 -2.90 -8.55
C SER A 120 -0.02 -3.61 -7.39
N VAL A 121 0.75 -4.17 -6.44
CA VAL A 121 0.17 -5.00 -5.39
C VAL A 121 -0.70 -4.14 -4.48
N PHE A 122 -0.15 -3.04 -3.92
CA PHE A 122 -0.90 -2.02 -3.21
C PHE A 122 -0.89 -0.72 -4.01
N TYR A 123 -1.93 -0.49 -4.81
CA TYR A 123 -2.13 0.76 -5.53
C TYR A 123 -2.84 1.76 -4.60
N VAL A 124 -2.11 2.76 -4.10
CA VAL A 124 -2.59 3.66 -3.06
C VAL A 124 -2.89 5.04 -3.64
N SER A 125 -4.17 5.38 -3.73
CA SER A 125 -4.65 6.72 -4.10
C SER A 125 -5.40 7.43 -2.96
N GLY A 126 -5.77 6.71 -1.92
CA GLY A 126 -6.35 7.27 -0.70
C GLY A 126 -5.31 8.01 0.14
N SER A 127 -5.78 8.97 0.92
CA SER A 127 -4.99 9.81 1.83
C SER A 127 -5.23 9.44 3.29
N TYR A 128 -4.30 9.80 4.17
CA TYR A 128 -4.37 9.49 5.60
C TYR A 128 -4.53 8.00 5.88
N LEU A 129 -3.80 7.18 5.14
CA LEU A 129 -3.70 5.75 5.37
C LEU A 129 -2.44 5.43 6.18
N HIS A 130 -2.47 4.33 6.92
CA HIS A 130 -1.29 3.82 7.62
C HIS A 130 -1.18 2.31 7.40
N PHE A 131 -0.12 1.89 6.71
CA PHE A 131 0.23 0.49 6.50
C PHE A 131 1.38 0.14 7.44
N LYS A 132 1.27 -0.99 8.16
CA LYS A 132 2.30 -1.37 9.13
C LYS A 132 2.48 -2.88 9.24
N ASN A 133 3.75 -3.32 9.33
CA ASN A 133 4.12 -4.72 9.57
C ASN A 133 3.51 -5.69 8.53
N ILE A 134 3.66 -5.38 7.26
CA ILE A 134 3.16 -6.19 6.13
C ILE A 134 4.36 -6.61 5.28
N GLU A 135 4.34 -7.85 4.82
CA GLU A 135 5.33 -8.41 3.90
C GLU A 135 4.69 -8.74 2.56
N VAL A 136 5.38 -8.38 1.46
CA VAL A 136 5.00 -8.68 0.08
C VAL A 136 6.13 -9.42 -0.59
N VAL A 137 5.84 -10.59 -1.16
CA VAL A 137 6.84 -11.43 -1.83
C VAL A 137 6.35 -11.87 -3.21
N GLY A 138 7.30 -12.14 -4.10
CA GLY A 138 7.02 -12.82 -5.35
C GLY A 138 6.26 -12.00 -6.38
N THR A 139 6.29 -10.66 -6.32
CA THR A 139 5.69 -9.79 -7.35
C THR A 139 6.27 -10.12 -8.72
N GLN A 140 5.40 -10.33 -9.73
CA GLN A 140 5.78 -10.82 -11.04
C GLN A 140 5.81 -9.71 -12.11
N VAL A 141 6.56 -9.97 -13.19
CA VAL A 141 6.55 -9.20 -14.44
C VAL A 141 6.13 -10.15 -15.57
N THR A 142 5.26 -9.68 -16.46
CA THR A 142 4.72 -10.45 -17.60
C THR A 142 4.95 -9.77 -18.95
N ILE A 143 5.41 -8.52 -18.96
CA ILE A 143 5.68 -7.74 -20.16
C ILE A 143 7.17 -7.87 -20.51
N VAL A 144 7.47 -8.31 -21.73
CA VAL A 144 8.85 -8.52 -22.20
C VAL A 144 9.57 -7.20 -22.52
N GLY A 145 8.84 -6.17 -22.98
CA GLY A 145 9.38 -4.82 -23.20
C GLY A 145 9.57 -4.05 -21.90
N HIS A 146 10.05 -2.82 -21.99
CA HIS A 146 10.26 -1.94 -20.83
C HIS A 146 9.03 -1.82 -19.95
N THR A 147 9.16 -2.20 -18.69
CA THR A 147 8.06 -2.24 -17.74
C THR A 147 8.55 -2.20 -16.29
N GLN A 148 7.63 -1.93 -15.38
CA GLN A 148 7.86 -1.94 -13.93
C GLN A 148 6.60 -2.42 -13.23
N SER A 149 6.70 -3.49 -12.44
CA SER A 149 5.69 -3.88 -11.45
C SER A 149 6.11 -3.35 -10.07
N GLU A 150 5.19 -3.22 -9.13
CA GLU A 150 5.44 -2.54 -7.85
C GLU A 150 4.78 -3.30 -6.69
N CYS A 151 5.44 -3.40 -5.54
CA CYS A 151 4.84 -3.97 -4.33
C CYS A 151 3.92 -2.95 -3.65
N PHE A 152 4.43 -1.77 -3.31
CA PHE A 152 3.62 -0.64 -2.86
C PHE A 152 3.81 0.55 -3.80
N SER A 153 2.73 1.19 -4.20
CA SER A 153 2.81 2.35 -5.05
C SER A 153 1.87 3.46 -4.56
N ASN A 154 2.45 4.60 -4.17
CA ASN A 154 1.67 5.79 -3.79
C ASN A 154 1.39 6.63 -5.03
N ARG A 155 0.12 6.64 -5.47
CA ARG A 155 -0.32 7.26 -6.72
C ARG A 155 -1.37 8.34 -6.51
N GLY A 156 -1.07 9.27 -5.60
CA GLY A 156 -1.88 10.45 -5.31
C GLY A 156 -2.35 10.57 -3.87
N GLY A 157 -2.15 9.55 -3.04
CA GLY A 157 -2.45 9.62 -1.62
C GLY A 157 -1.53 10.62 -0.90
N ASN A 158 -2.11 11.41 0.01
CA ASN A 158 -1.37 12.38 0.81
C ASN A 158 -1.34 11.99 2.28
N ASN A 159 -0.27 12.37 2.98
CA ASN A 159 -0.12 12.15 4.41
C ASN A 159 -0.24 10.67 4.82
N ASN A 160 0.15 9.75 3.98
CA ASN A 160 0.17 8.33 4.27
C ASN A 160 1.43 7.94 5.04
N ILE A 161 1.32 6.89 5.85
CA ILE A 161 2.43 6.29 6.57
C ILE A 161 2.58 4.83 6.10
N TYR A 162 3.81 4.47 5.74
CA TYR A 162 4.22 3.12 5.36
C TYR A 162 5.31 2.71 6.34
N GLU A 163 4.99 1.84 7.29
CA GLU A 163 5.87 1.55 8.42
C GLU A 163 6.21 0.06 8.51
N ASN A 164 7.50 -0.26 8.63
CA ASN A 164 7.99 -1.62 8.81
C ASN A 164 7.44 -2.60 7.74
N LEU A 165 7.44 -2.18 6.48
CA LEU A 165 7.06 -3.03 5.34
C LEU A 165 8.29 -3.78 4.84
N SER A 166 8.10 -5.02 4.36
CA SER A 166 9.14 -5.80 3.68
C SER A 166 8.66 -6.19 2.29
N MET A 167 9.41 -5.86 1.25
CA MET A 167 9.10 -6.11 -0.15
C MET A 167 10.28 -6.83 -0.79
N HIS A 168 10.12 -8.14 -1.12
CA HIS A 168 11.29 -8.91 -1.53
C HIS A 168 10.99 -10.17 -2.33
N ASP A 169 12.06 -10.80 -2.82
CA ASP A 169 12.01 -12.06 -3.57
C ASP A 169 11.04 -12.03 -4.76
N GLY A 170 11.02 -10.90 -5.48
CA GLY A 170 10.13 -10.66 -6.61
C GLY A 170 10.82 -10.00 -7.80
N MET A 171 10.02 -9.56 -8.75
CA MET A 171 10.45 -8.84 -9.96
C MET A 171 9.96 -7.39 -9.99
N GLY A 172 9.38 -6.90 -8.92
CA GLY A 172 8.82 -5.54 -8.84
C GLY A 172 9.64 -4.61 -7.95
N ILE A 173 9.52 -3.32 -8.21
CA ILE A 173 10.01 -2.27 -7.33
C ILE A 173 9.40 -2.46 -5.94
N GLY A 174 10.19 -2.32 -4.89
CA GLY A 174 9.70 -2.46 -3.53
C GLY A 174 8.64 -1.41 -3.21
N PHE A 175 9.03 -0.14 -3.22
CA PHE A 175 8.13 0.98 -2.98
C PHE A 175 8.28 2.05 -4.07
N TYR A 176 7.17 2.51 -4.63
CA TYR A 176 7.17 3.50 -5.70
C TYR A 176 6.27 4.70 -5.37
N LEU A 177 6.88 5.86 -5.14
CA LEU A 177 6.19 7.13 -4.89
C LEU A 177 6.08 7.91 -6.20
N VAL A 178 4.89 8.02 -6.77
CA VAL A 178 4.66 8.70 -8.05
C VAL A 178 4.00 10.05 -7.87
N LYS A 179 3.03 10.14 -6.97
CA LYS A 179 2.26 11.36 -6.69
C LYS A 179 1.87 11.41 -5.23
N GLY A 180 1.54 12.61 -4.76
CA GLY A 180 1.09 12.84 -3.38
C GLY A 180 2.16 13.49 -2.52
N ALA A 181 1.72 14.15 -1.46
CA ALA A 181 2.53 14.98 -0.59
C ALA A 181 2.49 14.50 0.87
N GLY A 182 3.53 14.81 1.64
CA GLY A 182 3.56 14.57 3.08
C GLY A 182 3.58 13.09 3.49
N ASN A 183 4.00 12.18 2.62
CA ASN A 183 4.03 10.76 2.92
C ASN A 183 5.33 10.38 3.65
N LEU A 184 5.22 9.47 4.61
CA LEU A 184 6.33 8.94 5.38
C LEU A 184 6.50 7.44 5.10
N ILE A 185 7.67 7.07 4.57
CA ILE A 185 8.11 5.69 4.40
C ILE A 185 9.15 5.43 5.49
N LEU A 186 8.76 4.62 6.49
CA LEU A 186 9.47 4.49 7.75
C LEU A 186 9.93 3.04 7.99
N ASN A 187 11.22 2.84 8.18
CA ASN A 187 11.82 1.55 8.54
C ASN A 187 11.39 0.39 7.61
N CYS A 188 11.25 0.66 6.32
CA CYS A 188 10.87 -0.33 5.32
C CYS A 188 12.09 -0.98 4.70
N ASP A 189 11.93 -2.23 4.26
CA ASP A 189 12.97 -3.04 3.62
C ASP A 189 12.54 -3.43 2.20
N ALA A 190 13.42 -3.22 1.22
CA ALA A 190 13.25 -3.70 -0.14
C ALA A 190 14.50 -4.46 -0.57
N TYR A 191 14.39 -5.76 -0.83
CA TYR A 191 15.57 -6.56 -1.10
C TYR A 191 15.32 -7.78 -1.99
N ASN A 192 16.40 -8.24 -2.62
CA ASN A 192 16.41 -9.43 -3.46
C ASN A 192 15.30 -9.43 -4.53
N ASN A 193 15.09 -8.27 -5.17
CA ASN A 193 14.16 -8.13 -6.29
C ASN A 193 14.94 -8.10 -7.60
N TYR A 194 14.57 -8.97 -8.54
CA TYR A 194 15.26 -9.12 -9.82
C TYR A 194 14.28 -9.47 -10.93
N ASP A 195 14.16 -8.61 -11.94
CA ASP A 195 13.33 -8.87 -13.11
C ASP A 195 14.08 -9.72 -14.16
N THR A 196 13.61 -10.92 -14.37
CA THR A 196 14.15 -11.87 -15.34
C THR A 196 13.39 -11.88 -16.67
N VAL A 197 12.43 -10.98 -16.88
CA VAL A 197 11.48 -11.00 -18.01
C VAL A 197 11.62 -9.78 -18.91
N SER A 198 11.51 -8.57 -18.36
CA SER A 198 11.52 -7.36 -19.17
C SER A 198 12.94 -6.99 -19.65
N ASP A 199 13.02 -6.21 -20.69
CA ASP A 199 14.27 -5.66 -21.26
C ASP A 199 15.39 -6.70 -21.45
N GLY A 200 15.01 -7.94 -21.78
CA GLY A 200 15.93 -9.06 -21.97
C GLY A 200 16.36 -9.75 -20.68
N GLY A 201 15.66 -9.55 -19.59
CA GLY A 201 15.85 -10.27 -18.32
C GLY A 201 17.13 -9.89 -17.58
N LYS A 202 17.62 -8.67 -17.78
CA LYS A 202 18.88 -8.19 -17.18
C LYS A 202 18.68 -7.48 -15.85
N GLY A 203 17.47 -7.51 -15.31
CA GLY A 203 17.15 -6.94 -14.01
C GLY A 203 16.91 -5.43 -13.98
N GLY A 204 17.01 -4.73 -15.10
CA GLY A 204 16.77 -3.29 -15.15
C GLY A 204 15.38 -2.89 -14.65
N ASN A 205 15.27 -1.66 -14.12
CA ASN A 205 14.03 -1.07 -13.60
C ASN A 205 13.45 -1.71 -12.33
N VAL A 206 14.26 -2.36 -11.50
CA VAL A 206 13.79 -2.93 -10.21
C VAL A 206 14.56 -2.32 -9.05
N ASP A 207 14.09 -1.16 -8.63
CA ASP A 207 14.64 -0.42 -7.51
C ASP A 207 14.13 -0.95 -6.17
N GLY A 208 14.86 -0.68 -5.11
CA GLY A 208 14.34 -0.84 -3.76
C GLY A 208 13.23 0.18 -3.50
N PHE A 209 13.53 1.46 -3.72
CA PHE A 209 12.62 2.58 -3.48
C PHE A 209 12.72 3.62 -4.61
N GLY A 210 11.60 3.88 -5.27
CA GLY A 210 11.47 4.96 -6.24
C GLY A 210 10.80 6.19 -5.63
N GLY A 211 11.40 7.37 -5.78
CA GLY A 211 10.89 8.62 -5.25
C GLY A 211 10.69 9.67 -6.35
N HIS A 212 9.60 9.58 -7.10
CA HIS A 212 9.30 10.42 -8.27
C HIS A 212 8.06 11.30 -8.09
N PRO A 213 7.90 12.04 -6.95
CA PRO A 213 6.72 12.88 -6.77
C PRO A 213 6.61 13.90 -7.90
N ASP A 214 5.39 14.20 -8.31
CA ASP A 214 5.12 15.28 -9.24
C ASP A 214 5.35 16.67 -8.60
N ASN A 215 5.17 17.74 -9.37
CA ASN A 215 5.41 19.11 -8.91
C ASN A 215 4.57 19.55 -7.69
N ASN A 216 3.55 18.79 -7.31
CA ASN A 216 2.70 19.04 -6.15
C ASN A 216 3.05 18.15 -4.95
N GLY A 217 3.98 17.22 -5.12
CA GLY A 217 4.30 16.16 -4.16
C GLY A 217 5.38 16.52 -3.13
N SER A 218 5.29 17.67 -2.47
CA SER A 218 6.28 18.10 -1.47
C SER A 218 6.18 17.36 -0.12
N GLY A 219 7.26 17.36 0.66
CA GLY A 219 7.28 16.88 2.05
C GLY A 219 7.27 15.35 2.21
N ASN A 220 7.64 14.60 1.18
CA ASN A 220 7.80 13.14 1.27
C ASN A 220 9.14 12.77 1.90
N VAL A 221 9.13 11.75 2.77
CA VAL A 221 10.30 11.33 3.55
C VAL A 221 10.47 9.82 3.52
N PHE A 222 11.65 9.36 3.16
CA PHE A 222 12.14 8.00 3.42
C PHE A 222 13.05 8.06 4.64
N ARG A 223 12.70 7.36 5.70
CA ARG A 223 13.46 7.35 6.96
C ARG A 223 13.70 5.93 7.46
N GLY A 224 14.96 5.61 7.74
CA GLY A 224 15.34 4.31 8.28
C GLY A 224 15.13 3.13 7.31
N CYS A 225 14.91 3.40 6.01
CA CYS A 225 14.68 2.39 5.00
C CYS A 225 15.98 1.71 4.56
N ARG A 226 15.88 0.44 4.14
CA ARG A 226 17.04 -0.34 3.70
C ARG A 226 16.75 -1.01 2.37
N ALA A 227 17.67 -0.84 1.40
CA ALA A 227 17.62 -1.44 0.07
C ALA A 227 18.89 -2.25 -0.20
N TRP A 228 18.74 -3.54 -0.52
CA TRP A 228 19.90 -4.37 -0.85
C TRP A 228 19.54 -5.51 -1.81
N TRP A 229 20.51 -5.86 -2.67
CA TRP A 229 20.36 -6.91 -3.67
C TRP A 229 19.15 -6.72 -4.60
N ASN A 230 18.76 -5.48 -4.86
CA ASN A 230 17.83 -5.19 -5.94
C ASN A 230 18.64 -5.04 -7.24
N SER A 231 18.05 -5.41 -8.37
CA SER A 231 18.78 -5.49 -9.62
C SER A 231 18.98 -4.17 -10.34
N ASP A 232 18.47 -3.08 -9.81
CA ASP A 232 18.74 -1.71 -10.24
C ASP A 232 19.09 -0.87 -9.00
N ASP A 233 18.56 0.32 -8.83
CA ASP A 233 18.96 1.22 -7.75
C ASP A 233 18.43 0.84 -6.36
N GLY A 234 19.15 1.22 -5.31
CA GLY A 234 18.62 1.16 -3.95
C GLY A 234 17.56 2.22 -3.73
N PHE A 235 17.83 3.45 -4.18
CA PHE A 235 16.92 4.60 -4.18
C PHE A 235 17.05 5.34 -5.51
N ASP A 236 16.00 5.33 -6.33
CA ASP A 236 15.91 6.08 -7.57
C ASP A 236 15.05 7.34 -7.39
N LEU A 237 15.61 8.50 -7.77
CA LEU A 237 14.94 9.80 -7.71
C LEU A 237 14.91 10.49 -9.09
N ILE A 238 15.11 9.74 -10.15
CA ILE A 238 15.10 10.28 -11.51
C ILE A 238 13.77 10.99 -11.81
N HIS A 239 13.79 12.15 -12.46
CA HIS A 239 12.60 12.93 -12.81
C HIS A 239 11.70 13.35 -11.63
N SER A 240 12.23 13.39 -10.41
CA SER A 240 11.51 13.92 -9.25
C SER A 240 11.11 15.38 -9.48
N GLY A 241 9.83 15.69 -9.41
CA GLY A 241 9.32 17.06 -9.54
C GLY A 241 9.45 17.89 -8.26
N GLN A 242 9.69 17.25 -7.12
CA GLN A 242 9.87 17.87 -5.80
C GLN A 242 10.97 17.17 -5.01
N ALA A 243 11.55 17.88 -4.05
CA ALA A 243 12.54 17.31 -3.16
C ALA A 243 11.94 16.19 -2.30
N VAL A 244 12.68 15.09 -2.18
CA VAL A 244 12.39 13.97 -1.28
C VAL A 244 13.51 13.92 -0.25
N VAL A 245 13.14 13.78 1.02
CA VAL A 245 14.11 13.60 2.10
C VAL A 245 14.42 12.11 2.24
N ILE A 246 15.71 11.75 2.18
CA ILE A 246 16.21 10.40 2.49
C ILE A 246 17.15 10.53 3.69
N GLU A 247 16.76 9.96 4.83
CA GLU A 247 17.54 10.07 6.05
C GLU A 247 17.62 8.76 6.82
N GLN A 248 18.78 8.48 7.41
CA GLN A 248 19.03 7.25 8.16
C GLN A 248 18.76 5.97 7.34
N CYS A 249 18.87 6.06 6.02
CA CYS A 249 18.63 4.96 5.09
C CYS A 249 19.94 4.26 4.71
N TRP A 250 19.83 3.01 4.26
CA TRP A 250 20.97 2.21 3.81
C TRP A 250 20.67 1.64 2.42
N ALA A 251 21.65 1.73 1.53
CA ALA A 251 21.63 1.09 0.22
C ALA A 251 22.97 0.37 -0.01
N PHE A 252 22.92 -0.91 -0.31
CA PHE A 252 24.14 -1.71 -0.51
C PHE A 252 23.87 -2.92 -1.41
N TYR A 253 24.85 -3.26 -2.26
CA TYR A 253 24.75 -4.38 -3.20
C TYR A 253 23.54 -4.31 -4.15
N ASN A 254 23.14 -3.13 -4.59
CA ASN A 254 22.16 -2.93 -5.66
C ASN A 254 22.88 -2.66 -6.98
N GLY A 255 22.23 -2.81 -8.14
CA GLY A 255 22.75 -2.55 -9.49
C GLY A 255 23.29 -3.76 -10.21
#